data_ddcb2953b348ba9b170f37eb0a42bc75
#
_entry.id   ddcb2953b348ba9b170f37eb0a42bc75
#
_cell.length_a   1.000
_cell.length_b   1.000
_cell.length_c   1.000
_cell.angle_alpha   90.00
_cell.angle_beta   90.00
_cell.angle_gamma   90.00
#
_symmetry.space_group_name_H-M   'P 1'
#
loop_
_entity.id
_entity.type
_entity.pdbx_description
1 polymer ?
#
loop_
_entity_poly.entity_id
_entity_poly.type
_entity_poly.pdbx_seq_one_letter_code
_entity_poly.pdbx_strand_id
1 'polypeptide(L)'
;MRVAVLGAGVVGVSTAWFLARMGHEVVVLERACGAARETSFANGGQLSVSQSEPWANPRAPWQVLRWLWRDDAPLLFRPRLDPSQWRWAADFLRECLPGRHLANMRQMVALGLYSRDAMRQLRDETDISYRRLSRGILSLHYDASQLRRAERSAAHLQALGVDKRVLSPGQLLALEPALEPVLPQLAGASWCPDDESGDVHLFTRGLAEAAAGLGVEFRYNTRINALETADGAVAAVSVTAPDGSYQQVKADAYVLALGSHSPLLAAPAGLRLPIYPAKGYSATVPVKSLVAAPMVSITDEACKLVFSRLGNELRIAGTAELAGYSSSLNPVRCQALIRRGRALFPDACDWDAARFWSGLRPATPGNVPLIGKSALDGLYLNTGHGTLGWTEGAGSGRALAEIISGKRPRLDFAFCGL
;
A
#
# COMPACT_ATOMS: atom_id res chain seq x y z
N MET A 1 -1.58 -6.43 28.30
CA MET A 1 -0.97 -5.09 28.15
C MET A 1 -1.98 -4.17 27.49
N ARG A 2 -1.92 -2.89 27.83
CA ARG A 2 -2.65 -1.85 27.10
C ARG A 2 -1.79 -1.33 25.95
N VAL A 3 -2.31 -1.34 24.72
CA VAL A 3 -1.58 -0.90 23.52
C VAL A 3 -2.34 0.22 22.82
N ALA A 4 -1.66 1.34 22.55
CA ALA A 4 -2.20 2.44 21.79
C ALA A 4 -1.72 2.39 20.33
N VAL A 5 -2.63 2.21 19.37
CA VAL A 5 -2.34 2.21 17.95
C VAL A 5 -2.62 3.59 17.37
N LEU A 6 -1.61 4.21 16.78
CA LEU A 6 -1.67 5.55 16.21
C LEU A 6 -1.97 5.48 14.72
N GLY A 7 -3.24 5.73 14.35
CA GLY A 7 -3.76 5.70 12.98
C GLY A 7 -4.67 4.50 12.70
N ALA A 8 -5.82 4.77 12.05
CA ALA A 8 -6.82 3.77 11.65
C ALA A 8 -6.83 3.51 10.14
N GLY A 9 -5.67 3.51 9.48
CA GLY A 9 -5.48 2.94 8.15
C GLY A 9 -5.49 1.40 8.19
N VAL A 10 -5.44 0.73 7.01
CA VAL A 10 -5.45 -0.74 6.93
C VAL A 10 -4.38 -1.39 7.80
N VAL A 11 -3.18 -0.81 7.89
CA VAL A 11 -2.08 -1.33 8.71
C VAL A 11 -2.40 -1.23 10.20
N GLY A 12 -2.87 -0.05 10.65
CA GLY A 12 -3.20 0.18 12.06
C GLY A 12 -4.37 -0.69 12.54
N VAL A 13 -5.46 -0.76 11.73
CA VAL A 13 -6.63 -1.58 12.06
C VAL A 13 -6.30 -3.06 12.07
N SER A 14 -5.50 -3.56 11.10
CA SER A 14 -5.03 -4.95 11.10
C SER A 14 -4.20 -5.25 12.34
N THR A 15 -3.30 -4.34 12.72
CA THR A 15 -2.50 -4.48 13.95
C THR A 15 -3.39 -4.54 15.20
N ALA A 16 -4.37 -3.63 15.29
CA ALA A 16 -5.30 -3.58 16.42
C ALA A 16 -6.11 -4.88 16.56
N TRP A 17 -6.60 -5.41 15.44
CA TRP A 17 -7.34 -6.66 15.42
C TRP A 17 -6.50 -7.84 15.91
N PHE A 18 -5.27 -8.02 15.40
CA PHE A 18 -4.39 -9.11 15.82
C PHE A 18 -3.96 -8.97 17.29
N LEU A 19 -3.71 -7.74 17.77
CA LEU A 19 -3.42 -7.49 19.19
C LEU A 19 -4.59 -7.87 20.09
N ALA A 20 -5.82 -7.48 19.74
CA ALA A 20 -7.01 -7.86 20.50
C ALA A 20 -7.21 -9.38 20.51
N ARG A 21 -6.99 -10.06 19.37
CA ARG A 21 -7.02 -11.53 19.26
C ARG A 21 -5.96 -12.22 20.14
N MET A 22 -4.87 -11.54 20.45
CA MET A 22 -3.81 -12.02 21.36
C MET A 22 -4.03 -11.61 22.82
N GLY A 23 -5.19 -11.03 23.16
CA GLY A 23 -5.58 -10.70 24.53
C GLY A 23 -5.05 -9.37 25.05
N HIS A 24 -4.65 -8.45 24.19
CA HIS A 24 -4.27 -7.10 24.58
C HIS A 24 -5.50 -6.18 24.66
N GLU A 25 -5.49 -5.22 25.58
CA GLU A 25 -6.39 -4.07 25.60
C GLU A 25 -5.89 -3.07 24.56
N VAL A 26 -6.71 -2.71 23.57
CA VAL A 26 -6.27 -1.88 22.45
C VAL A 26 -7.12 -0.63 22.32
N VAL A 27 -6.45 0.53 22.21
CA VAL A 27 -7.07 1.79 21.81
C VAL A 27 -6.46 2.28 20.49
N VAL A 28 -7.31 2.64 19.52
CA VAL A 28 -6.88 3.21 18.24
C VAL A 28 -7.21 4.69 18.20
N LEU A 29 -6.21 5.53 17.93
CA LEU A 29 -6.36 6.98 17.84
C LEU A 29 -6.34 7.41 16.36
N GLU A 30 -7.39 8.12 15.92
CA GLU A 30 -7.54 8.56 14.52
C GLU A 30 -8.10 9.97 14.43
N ARG A 31 -7.46 10.83 13.64
CA ARG A 31 -7.88 12.22 13.44
C ARG A 31 -9.15 12.37 12.61
N ALA A 32 -9.42 11.43 11.71
CA ALA A 32 -10.61 11.43 10.87
C ALA A 32 -11.85 10.89 11.61
N CYS A 33 -13.03 11.12 11.05
CA CYS A 33 -14.31 10.66 11.62
C CYS A 33 -14.54 9.14 11.47
N GLY A 34 -13.56 8.37 10.97
CA GLY A 34 -13.68 6.93 10.78
C GLY A 34 -12.40 6.32 10.23
N ALA A 35 -12.34 5.00 10.19
CA ALA A 35 -11.20 4.27 9.64
C ALA A 35 -11.08 4.44 8.11
N ALA A 36 -9.85 4.26 7.60
CA ALA A 36 -9.51 4.24 6.17
C ALA A 36 -9.82 5.54 5.40
N ARG A 37 -9.62 6.70 5.99
CA ARG A 37 -9.91 8.00 5.35
C ARG A 37 -8.73 8.61 4.60
N GLU A 38 -7.52 8.06 4.75
CA GLU A 38 -6.30 8.50 4.08
C GLU A 38 -5.93 7.54 2.93
N THR A 39 -4.69 7.06 2.82
CA THR A 39 -4.19 6.20 1.73
C THR A 39 -5.01 4.90 1.54
N SER A 40 -5.70 4.44 2.55
CA SER A 40 -6.64 3.29 2.49
C SER A 40 -8.03 3.66 1.97
N PHE A 41 -8.30 4.89 1.51
CA PHE A 41 -9.62 5.30 1.04
C PHE A 41 -9.90 4.87 -0.40
N ALA A 42 -8.99 5.19 -1.33
CA ALA A 42 -9.23 4.93 -2.76
C ALA A 42 -7.93 4.53 -3.50
N ASN A 43 -7.21 3.52 -2.97
CA ASN A 43 -6.03 2.95 -3.62
C ASN A 43 -6.40 2.09 -4.84
N GLY A 44 -5.40 1.42 -5.44
CA GLY A 44 -5.57 0.59 -6.64
C GLY A 44 -6.37 -0.70 -6.45
N GLY A 45 -6.71 -1.08 -5.23
CA GLY A 45 -7.54 -2.26 -4.93
C GLY A 45 -6.86 -3.60 -5.12
N GLN A 46 -5.56 -3.66 -5.41
CA GLN A 46 -4.83 -4.92 -5.63
C GLN A 46 -4.21 -5.46 -4.33
N LEU A 47 -4.39 -6.76 -4.11
CA LEU A 47 -3.65 -7.61 -3.18
C LEU A 47 -2.66 -8.40 -4.02
N SER A 48 -1.44 -7.89 -4.20
CA SER A 48 -0.53 -8.33 -5.25
C SER A 48 0.86 -8.66 -4.72
N VAL A 49 1.07 -9.91 -4.32
CA VAL A 49 2.41 -10.41 -3.98
C VAL A 49 3.31 -10.40 -5.21
N SER A 50 2.74 -10.59 -6.40
CA SER A 50 3.49 -10.54 -7.67
C SER A 50 4.09 -9.17 -8.01
N GLN A 51 3.68 -8.10 -7.32
CA GLN A 51 4.17 -6.73 -7.49
C GLN A 51 5.20 -6.32 -6.41
N SER A 52 5.79 -7.31 -5.71
CA SER A 52 6.80 -7.09 -4.66
C SER A 52 8.20 -6.75 -5.21
N GLU A 53 8.29 -6.28 -6.46
CA GLU A 53 9.54 -5.74 -7.00
C GLU A 53 9.73 -4.29 -6.53
N PRO A 54 10.83 -3.97 -5.82
CA PRO A 54 11.08 -2.61 -5.35
C PRO A 54 11.21 -1.60 -6.48
N TRP A 55 10.75 -0.36 -6.25
CA TRP A 55 10.98 0.76 -7.18
C TRP A 55 12.48 1.07 -7.32
N ALA A 56 13.23 0.92 -6.22
CA ALA A 56 14.67 1.07 -6.21
C ALA A 56 15.31 -0.14 -6.91
N ASN A 57 15.59 0.00 -8.21
CA ASN A 57 16.25 -1.00 -9.03
C ASN A 57 17.38 -0.35 -9.86
N PRO A 58 18.33 -1.12 -10.40
CA PRO A 58 19.49 -0.56 -11.12
C PRO A 58 19.15 0.34 -12.32
N ARG A 59 17.93 0.25 -12.87
CA ARG A 59 17.47 1.07 -14.00
C ARG A 59 16.73 2.33 -13.56
N ALA A 60 16.24 2.37 -12.31
CA ALA A 60 15.41 3.46 -11.81
C ALA A 60 16.07 4.85 -11.95
N PRO A 61 17.38 5.06 -11.67
CA PRO A 61 18.01 6.36 -11.83
C PRO A 61 17.90 6.92 -13.26
N TRP A 62 18.14 6.07 -14.27
CA TRP A 62 18.03 6.44 -15.69
C TRP A 62 16.59 6.70 -16.13
N GLN A 63 15.64 5.96 -15.59
CA GLN A 63 14.22 6.19 -15.85
C GLN A 63 13.75 7.52 -15.28
N VAL A 64 14.15 7.84 -14.03
CA VAL A 64 13.84 9.12 -13.38
C VAL A 64 14.38 10.30 -14.20
N LEU A 65 15.64 10.23 -14.66
CA LEU A 65 16.23 11.27 -15.51
C LEU A 65 15.45 11.49 -16.81
N ARG A 66 14.95 10.42 -17.43
CA ARG A 66 14.15 10.50 -18.66
C ARG A 66 12.77 11.14 -18.41
N TRP A 67 12.23 11.03 -17.20
CA TRP A 67 10.89 11.50 -16.82
C TRP A 67 10.86 12.89 -16.18
N LEU A 68 12.01 13.45 -15.82
CA LEU A 68 12.12 14.70 -15.04
C LEU A 68 11.36 15.90 -15.61
N TRP A 69 11.16 15.93 -16.94
CA TRP A 69 10.55 17.05 -17.66
C TRP A 69 9.15 16.75 -18.21
N ARG A 70 8.54 15.64 -17.77
CA ARG A 70 7.23 15.20 -18.28
C ARG A 70 6.21 15.16 -17.16
N ASP A 71 5.22 16.05 -17.20
CA ASP A 71 4.15 16.12 -16.19
C ASP A 71 3.22 14.89 -16.20
N ASP A 72 3.12 14.19 -17.33
CA ASP A 72 2.33 12.98 -17.52
C ASP A 72 3.10 11.67 -17.20
N ALA A 73 4.38 11.77 -16.85
CA ALA A 73 5.21 10.60 -16.56
C ALA A 73 4.70 9.77 -15.36
N PRO A 74 4.93 8.45 -15.35
CA PRO A 74 4.54 7.59 -14.23
C PRO A 74 5.13 8.03 -12.88
N LEU A 75 6.35 8.55 -12.87
CA LEU A 75 7.00 9.14 -11.69
C LEU A 75 7.40 10.59 -12.00
N LEU A 76 6.95 11.51 -11.16
CA LEU A 76 7.30 12.92 -11.19
C LEU A 76 8.05 13.30 -9.93
N PHE A 77 9.27 13.77 -10.09
CA PHE A 77 10.07 14.34 -9.01
C PHE A 77 10.01 15.86 -9.08
N ARG A 78 9.46 16.50 -8.03
CA ARG A 78 9.46 17.97 -7.90
C ARG A 78 10.46 18.39 -6.85
N PRO A 79 11.63 18.90 -7.22
CA PRO A 79 12.64 19.35 -6.27
C PRO A 79 12.07 20.42 -5.32
N ARG A 80 12.34 20.25 -4.02
CA ARG A 80 11.94 21.19 -2.97
C ARG A 80 13.15 21.54 -2.11
N LEU A 81 13.09 22.68 -1.43
CA LEU A 81 14.03 23.04 -0.37
C LEU A 81 13.67 22.28 0.93
N ASP A 82 13.68 20.96 0.85
CA ASP A 82 13.32 20.03 1.92
C ASP A 82 14.46 19.02 2.09
N PRO A 83 15.27 19.16 3.15
CA PRO A 83 16.40 18.24 3.39
C PRO A 83 15.98 16.77 3.49
N SER A 84 14.74 16.47 3.92
CA SER A 84 14.25 15.09 4.03
C SER A 84 14.03 14.47 2.64
N GLN A 85 13.59 15.25 1.63
CA GLN A 85 13.47 14.80 0.26
C GLN A 85 14.82 14.35 -0.33
N TRP A 86 15.84 15.16 -0.14
CA TRP A 86 17.17 14.90 -0.70
C TRP A 86 17.89 13.73 -0.01
N ARG A 87 17.72 13.60 1.31
CA ARG A 87 18.24 12.45 2.05
C ARG A 87 17.55 11.17 1.60
N TRP A 88 16.22 11.19 1.49
CA TRP A 88 15.46 10.05 0.98
C TRP A 88 15.90 9.69 -0.44
N ALA A 89 16.11 10.66 -1.33
CA ALA A 89 16.60 10.44 -2.69
C ALA A 89 18.01 9.80 -2.71
N ALA A 90 18.91 10.24 -1.84
CA ALA A 90 20.25 9.66 -1.71
C ALA A 90 20.17 8.21 -1.21
N ASP A 91 19.33 7.93 -0.22
CA ASP A 91 19.11 6.58 0.30
C ASP A 91 18.45 5.69 -0.78
N PHE A 92 17.49 6.22 -1.56
CA PHE A 92 16.90 5.53 -2.71
C PHE A 92 17.94 5.11 -3.75
N LEU A 93 18.88 5.99 -4.07
CA LEU A 93 19.97 5.66 -5.00
C LEU A 93 20.87 4.52 -4.48
N ARG A 94 21.12 4.45 -3.17
CA ARG A 94 21.85 3.34 -2.55
C ARG A 94 21.08 2.02 -2.66
N GLU A 95 19.75 2.08 -2.49
CA GLU A 95 18.88 0.91 -2.60
C GLU A 95 18.72 0.41 -4.06
N CYS A 96 19.10 1.22 -5.07
CA CYS A 96 19.14 0.81 -6.47
C CYS A 96 20.29 -0.16 -6.81
N LEU A 97 21.24 -0.40 -5.90
CA LEU A 97 22.32 -1.37 -6.10
C LEU A 97 21.76 -2.80 -6.24
N PRO A 98 22.30 -3.64 -7.17
CA PRO A 98 21.72 -4.95 -7.46
C PRO A 98 21.56 -5.86 -6.25
N GLY A 99 22.55 -5.91 -5.36
CA GLY A 99 22.48 -6.74 -4.14
C GLY A 99 21.39 -6.28 -3.17
N ARG A 100 21.23 -4.97 -3.00
CA ARG A 100 20.19 -4.39 -2.14
C ARG A 100 18.80 -4.60 -2.73
N HIS A 101 18.64 -4.35 -4.03
CA HIS A 101 17.38 -4.60 -4.73
C HIS A 101 16.88 -6.04 -4.54
N LEU A 102 17.76 -7.04 -4.71
CA LEU A 102 17.40 -8.45 -4.51
C LEU A 102 17.08 -8.78 -3.05
N ALA A 103 17.81 -8.22 -2.10
CA ALA A 103 17.54 -8.40 -0.67
C ALA A 103 16.19 -7.80 -0.29
N ASN A 104 15.89 -6.59 -0.75
CA ASN A 104 14.61 -5.93 -0.51
C ASN A 104 13.45 -6.72 -1.14
N MET A 105 13.60 -7.18 -2.38
CA MET A 105 12.59 -7.99 -3.06
C MET A 105 12.27 -9.27 -2.28
N ARG A 106 13.28 -9.98 -1.76
CA ARG A 106 13.06 -11.20 -0.94
C ARG A 106 12.24 -10.89 0.30
N GLN A 107 12.55 -9.83 1.03
CA GLN A 107 11.80 -9.43 2.22
C GLN A 107 10.36 -9.06 1.89
N MET A 108 10.13 -8.29 0.82
CA MET A 108 8.78 -7.89 0.38
C MET A 108 7.96 -9.10 -0.05
N VAL A 109 8.53 -10.04 -0.81
CA VAL A 109 7.86 -11.29 -1.19
C VAL A 109 7.53 -12.13 0.04
N ALA A 110 8.49 -12.30 0.97
CA ALA A 110 8.27 -13.06 2.20
C ALA A 110 7.13 -12.46 3.03
N LEU A 111 7.13 -11.12 3.22
CA LEU A 111 6.06 -10.42 3.92
C LEU A 111 4.72 -10.52 3.18
N GLY A 112 4.73 -10.41 1.86
CA GLY A 112 3.53 -10.54 1.02
C GLY A 112 2.88 -11.94 1.13
N LEU A 113 3.68 -13.01 1.08
CA LEU A 113 3.20 -14.38 1.27
C LEU A 113 2.65 -14.60 2.68
N TYR A 114 3.37 -14.13 3.70
CA TYR A 114 2.91 -14.19 5.09
C TYR A 114 1.62 -13.37 5.29
N SER A 115 1.49 -12.23 4.61
CA SER A 115 0.28 -11.42 4.64
C SER A 115 -0.90 -12.07 3.94
N ARG A 116 -0.66 -12.82 2.85
CA ARG A 116 -1.70 -13.61 2.18
C ARG A 116 -2.31 -14.63 3.13
N ASP A 117 -1.49 -15.30 3.94
CA ASP A 117 -1.99 -16.25 4.96
C ASP A 117 -2.72 -15.53 6.10
N ALA A 118 -2.23 -14.37 6.54
CA ALA A 118 -2.92 -13.54 7.52
C ALA A 118 -4.28 -13.04 7.00
N MET A 119 -4.37 -12.68 5.70
CA MET A 119 -5.64 -12.30 5.06
C MET A 119 -6.63 -13.47 4.96
N ARG A 120 -6.15 -14.71 4.73
CA ARG A 120 -7.01 -15.89 4.78
C ARG A 120 -7.59 -16.07 6.19
N GLN A 121 -6.74 -16.00 7.22
CA GLN A 121 -7.18 -16.08 8.61
C GLN A 121 -8.23 -15.00 8.93
N LEU A 122 -7.99 -13.74 8.53
CA LEU A 122 -8.96 -12.66 8.74
C LEU A 122 -10.31 -12.95 8.08
N ARG A 123 -10.32 -13.49 6.87
CA ARG A 123 -11.55 -13.87 6.17
C ARG A 123 -12.30 -15.00 6.85
N ASP A 124 -11.57 -16.01 7.33
CA ASP A 124 -12.17 -17.17 8.00
C ASP A 124 -12.78 -16.80 9.37
N GLU A 125 -12.26 -15.73 9.99
CA GLU A 125 -12.70 -15.26 11.30
C GLU A 125 -13.67 -14.06 11.24
N THR A 126 -13.89 -13.47 10.04
CA THR A 126 -14.75 -12.30 9.86
C THR A 126 -15.54 -12.40 8.55
N ASP A 127 -16.82 -12.02 8.57
CA ASP A 127 -17.67 -11.98 7.36
C ASP A 127 -17.58 -10.65 6.60
N ILE A 128 -16.38 -10.09 6.45
CA ILE A 128 -16.19 -8.77 5.83
C ILE A 128 -16.36 -8.86 4.33
N SER A 129 -17.40 -8.21 3.81
CA SER A 129 -17.61 -8.05 2.37
C SER A 129 -16.89 -6.79 1.86
N TYR A 130 -15.95 -6.95 0.92
CA TYR A 130 -15.14 -5.86 0.39
C TYR A 130 -14.99 -5.90 -1.14
N ARG A 131 -16.04 -6.37 -1.84
CA ARG A 131 -16.06 -6.46 -3.32
C ARG A 131 -14.89 -7.25 -3.91
N ARG A 132 -14.49 -8.31 -3.22
CA ARG A 132 -13.34 -9.15 -3.59
C ARG A 132 -13.54 -9.87 -4.92
N LEU A 133 -12.48 -9.88 -5.74
CA LEU A 133 -12.35 -10.74 -6.93
C LEU A 133 -11.07 -11.55 -6.83
N SER A 134 -11.21 -12.89 -6.84
CA SER A 134 -10.10 -13.88 -6.76
C SER A 134 -9.83 -14.45 -8.16
N ARG A 135 -9.51 -13.58 -9.13
CA ARG A 135 -9.23 -13.97 -10.52
C ARG A 135 -7.78 -13.75 -10.92
N GLY A 136 -6.93 -13.48 -9.93
CA GLY A 136 -5.54 -13.12 -10.16
C GLY A 136 -5.38 -11.67 -10.63
N ILE A 137 -4.13 -11.33 -10.97
CA ILE A 137 -3.76 -10.04 -11.53
C ILE A 137 -2.96 -10.26 -12.81
N LEU A 138 -3.34 -9.54 -13.86
CA LEU A 138 -2.66 -9.49 -15.15
C LEU A 138 -1.74 -8.29 -15.23
N SER A 139 -0.52 -8.46 -15.76
CA SER A 139 0.36 -7.35 -16.17
C SER A 139 0.54 -7.38 -17.69
N LEU A 140 0.17 -6.29 -18.37
CA LEU A 140 0.20 -6.20 -19.83
C LEU A 140 1.60 -5.82 -20.36
N HIS A 141 2.04 -6.48 -21.43
CA HIS A 141 3.32 -6.25 -22.09
C HIS A 141 3.11 -5.95 -23.58
N TYR A 142 3.70 -4.86 -24.08
CA TYR A 142 3.44 -4.29 -25.41
C TYR A 142 4.50 -4.67 -26.45
N ASP A 143 5.66 -5.13 -26.02
CA ASP A 143 6.72 -5.55 -26.92
C ASP A 143 7.45 -6.80 -26.40
N ALA A 144 8.17 -7.48 -27.30
CA ALA A 144 8.91 -8.70 -26.99
C ALA A 144 10.00 -8.49 -25.93
N SER A 145 10.53 -7.27 -25.77
CA SER A 145 11.55 -6.98 -24.74
C SER A 145 10.94 -6.91 -23.34
N GLN A 146 9.72 -6.36 -23.22
CA GLN A 146 8.95 -6.37 -21.99
C GLN A 146 8.56 -7.80 -21.62
N LEU A 147 8.11 -8.61 -22.57
CA LEU A 147 7.72 -9.99 -22.33
C LEU A 147 8.91 -10.84 -21.83
N ARG A 148 10.09 -10.73 -22.47
CA ARG A 148 11.32 -11.40 -21.98
C ARG A 148 11.74 -10.94 -20.58
N ARG A 149 11.49 -9.69 -20.20
CA ARG A 149 11.71 -9.21 -18.83
C ARG A 149 10.72 -9.85 -17.86
N ALA A 150 9.47 -9.94 -18.27
CA ALA A 150 8.42 -10.59 -17.48
C ALA A 150 8.72 -12.08 -17.24
N GLU A 151 9.24 -12.80 -18.23
CA GLU A 151 9.69 -14.19 -18.09
C GLU A 151 10.79 -14.33 -17.03
N ARG A 152 11.81 -13.46 -17.08
CA ARG A 152 12.86 -13.47 -16.05
C ARG A 152 12.35 -13.11 -14.66
N SER A 153 11.47 -12.10 -14.56
CA SER A 153 10.81 -11.73 -13.30
C SER A 153 9.95 -12.86 -12.77
N ALA A 154 9.19 -13.54 -13.64
CA ALA A 154 8.38 -14.69 -13.25
C ALA A 154 9.25 -15.83 -12.68
N ALA A 155 10.36 -16.17 -13.32
CA ALA A 155 11.28 -17.20 -12.84
C ALA A 155 11.86 -16.87 -11.44
N HIS A 156 12.22 -15.60 -11.20
CA HIS A 156 12.68 -15.17 -9.87
C HIS A 156 11.58 -15.27 -8.80
N LEU A 157 10.35 -14.83 -9.13
CA LEU A 157 9.23 -14.88 -8.21
C LEU A 157 8.78 -16.31 -7.93
N GLN A 158 8.80 -17.19 -8.95
CA GLN A 158 8.51 -18.63 -8.78
C GLN A 158 9.52 -19.29 -7.83
N ALA A 159 10.80 -18.94 -7.93
CA ALA A 159 11.83 -19.43 -7.00
C ALA A 159 11.60 -18.96 -5.55
N LEU A 160 10.81 -17.90 -5.35
CA LEU A 160 10.39 -17.39 -4.04
C LEU A 160 8.98 -17.86 -3.64
N GLY A 161 8.35 -18.77 -4.40
CA GLY A 161 7.05 -19.35 -4.07
C GLY A 161 5.83 -18.58 -4.58
N VAL A 162 6.02 -17.63 -5.51
CA VAL A 162 4.91 -16.87 -6.14
C VAL A 162 4.60 -17.49 -7.51
N ASP A 163 3.38 -18.02 -7.69
CA ASP A 163 2.94 -18.55 -9.00
C ASP A 163 2.67 -17.38 -9.96
N LYS A 164 3.66 -17.08 -10.78
CA LYS A 164 3.56 -16.07 -11.86
C LYS A 164 3.83 -16.75 -13.20
N ARG A 165 2.89 -16.61 -14.11
CA ARG A 165 2.89 -17.27 -15.44
C ARG A 165 2.93 -16.21 -16.53
N VAL A 166 3.59 -16.52 -17.65
CA VAL A 166 3.56 -15.69 -18.86
C VAL A 166 2.55 -16.27 -19.83
N LEU A 167 1.69 -15.42 -20.36
CA LEU A 167 0.58 -15.77 -21.24
C LEU A 167 0.80 -15.20 -22.65
N SER A 168 0.51 -16.03 -23.65
CA SER A 168 0.37 -15.57 -25.05
C SER A 168 -0.90 -14.72 -25.21
N PRO A 169 -1.01 -13.93 -26.33
CA PRO A 169 -2.22 -13.14 -26.59
C PRO A 169 -3.51 -13.96 -26.62
N GLY A 170 -3.48 -15.19 -27.15
CA GLY A 170 -4.66 -16.07 -27.16
C GLY A 170 -5.07 -16.56 -25.77
N GLN A 171 -4.11 -16.89 -24.92
CA GLN A 171 -4.39 -17.26 -23.51
C GLN A 171 -4.90 -16.05 -22.70
N LEU A 172 -4.34 -14.86 -22.97
CA LEU A 172 -4.79 -13.63 -22.35
C LEU A 172 -6.24 -13.32 -22.68
N LEU A 173 -6.65 -13.43 -23.97
CA LEU A 173 -8.02 -13.20 -24.41
C LEU A 173 -9.01 -14.19 -23.79
N ALA A 174 -8.61 -15.45 -23.65
CA ALA A 174 -9.43 -16.48 -23.01
C ALA A 174 -9.67 -16.19 -21.50
N LEU A 175 -8.70 -15.54 -20.84
CA LEU A 175 -8.81 -15.17 -19.42
C LEU A 175 -9.57 -13.84 -19.21
N GLU A 176 -9.33 -12.85 -20.09
CA GLU A 176 -9.94 -11.53 -20.00
C GLU A 176 -10.41 -11.04 -21.39
N PRO A 177 -11.62 -11.40 -21.81
CA PRO A 177 -12.18 -11.02 -23.11
C PRO A 177 -12.32 -9.51 -23.33
N ALA A 178 -12.45 -8.70 -22.25
CA ALA A 178 -12.55 -7.25 -22.36
C ALA A 178 -11.31 -6.59 -22.98
N LEU A 179 -10.19 -7.33 -23.12
CA LEU A 179 -8.98 -6.86 -23.80
C LEU A 179 -8.97 -7.07 -25.32
N GLU A 180 -10.02 -7.67 -25.89
CA GLU A 180 -10.09 -7.91 -27.34
C GLU A 180 -9.77 -6.68 -28.21
N PRO A 181 -10.31 -5.45 -27.91
CA PRO A 181 -10.05 -4.26 -28.74
C PRO A 181 -8.58 -3.85 -28.80
N VAL A 182 -7.78 -4.21 -27.80
CA VAL A 182 -6.36 -3.82 -27.70
C VAL A 182 -5.40 -4.99 -27.91
N LEU A 183 -5.92 -6.20 -28.11
CA LEU A 183 -5.12 -7.41 -28.27
C LEU A 183 -4.03 -7.30 -29.33
N PRO A 184 -4.26 -6.68 -30.53
CA PRO A 184 -3.22 -6.52 -31.55
C PRO A 184 -2.02 -5.67 -31.12
N GLN A 185 -2.15 -4.88 -30.05
CA GLN A 185 -1.09 -4.03 -29.51
C GLN A 185 -0.26 -4.76 -28.42
N LEU A 186 -0.67 -5.96 -27.99
CA LEU A 186 -0.09 -6.69 -26.89
C LEU A 186 0.81 -7.83 -27.37
N ALA A 187 2.04 -7.87 -26.90
CA ALA A 187 2.94 -9.02 -27.10
C ALA A 187 2.55 -10.22 -26.20
N GLY A 188 1.83 -9.97 -25.11
CA GLY A 188 1.39 -10.94 -24.12
C GLY A 188 1.15 -10.31 -22.77
N ALA A 189 1.01 -11.15 -21.74
CA ALA A 189 0.85 -10.70 -20.37
C ALA A 189 1.60 -11.62 -19.39
N SER A 190 1.80 -11.17 -18.17
CA SER A 190 2.07 -12.07 -17.04
C SER A 190 0.86 -12.10 -16.11
N TRP A 191 0.56 -13.26 -15.54
CA TRP A 191 -0.60 -13.51 -14.68
C TRP A 191 -0.17 -14.19 -13.39
N CYS A 192 -0.70 -13.71 -12.28
CA CYS A 192 -0.53 -14.32 -10.97
C CYS A 192 -1.92 -14.75 -10.47
N PRO A 193 -2.27 -16.05 -10.51
CA PRO A 193 -3.60 -16.54 -10.15
C PRO A 193 -3.96 -16.36 -8.68
N ASP A 194 -2.96 -16.37 -7.81
CA ASP A 194 -3.13 -16.25 -6.35
C ASP A 194 -3.31 -14.82 -5.86
N ASP A 195 -3.06 -13.82 -6.71
CA ASP A 195 -3.32 -12.42 -6.40
C ASP A 195 -4.82 -12.12 -6.49
N GLU A 196 -5.25 -11.08 -5.82
CA GLU A 196 -6.65 -10.73 -5.69
C GLU A 196 -6.86 -9.22 -5.88
N SER A 197 -8.11 -8.82 -6.04
CA SER A 197 -8.49 -7.41 -5.91
C SER A 197 -9.69 -7.23 -4.98
N GLY A 198 -9.82 -6.04 -4.40
CA GLY A 198 -10.91 -5.72 -3.49
C GLY A 198 -10.82 -4.27 -2.98
N ASP A 199 -11.89 -3.83 -2.36
CA ASP A 199 -12.02 -2.49 -1.82
C ASP A 199 -11.41 -2.41 -0.41
N VAL A 200 -10.20 -1.84 -0.31
CA VAL A 200 -9.48 -1.68 0.96
C VAL A 200 -10.24 -0.80 1.95
N HIS A 201 -11.03 0.18 1.48
CA HIS A 201 -11.81 1.04 2.36
C HIS A 201 -12.92 0.25 3.06
N LEU A 202 -13.67 -0.54 2.29
CA LEU A 202 -14.71 -1.41 2.84
C LEU A 202 -14.10 -2.46 3.78
N PHE A 203 -12.99 -3.09 3.36
CA PHE A 203 -12.28 -4.05 4.20
C PHE A 203 -11.86 -3.45 5.53
N THR A 204 -11.16 -2.30 5.50
CA THR A 204 -10.61 -1.68 6.72
C THR A 204 -11.72 -1.22 7.67
N ARG A 205 -12.84 -0.71 7.14
CA ARG A 205 -14.00 -0.36 7.95
C ARG A 205 -14.63 -1.59 8.61
N GLY A 206 -14.90 -2.63 7.83
CA GLY A 206 -15.44 -3.88 8.37
C GLY A 206 -14.52 -4.51 9.41
N LEU A 207 -13.20 -4.45 9.19
CA LEU A 207 -12.22 -4.94 10.16
C LEU A 207 -12.19 -4.09 11.44
N ALA A 208 -12.38 -2.77 11.33
CA ALA A 208 -12.50 -1.90 12.50
C ALA A 208 -13.77 -2.23 13.31
N GLU A 209 -14.88 -2.50 12.65
CA GLU A 209 -16.13 -2.94 13.28
C GLU A 209 -15.95 -4.31 13.97
N ALA A 210 -15.32 -5.27 13.30
CA ALA A 210 -14.99 -6.57 13.88
C ALA A 210 -14.04 -6.45 15.09
N ALA A 211 -13.02 -5.58 15.01
CA ALA A 211 -12.11 -5.30 16.12
C ALA A 211 -12.80 -4.64 17.31
N ALA A 212 -13.73 -3.72 17.05
CA ALA A 212 -14.56 -3.13 18.11
C ALA A 212 -15.41 -4.18 18.82
N GLY A 213 -15.94 -5.19 18.09
CA GLY A 213 -16.59 -6.35 18.64
C GLY A 213 -15.71 -7.23 19.55
N LEU A 214 -14.38 -7.15 19.39
CA LEU A 214 -13.40 -7.77 20.29
C LEU A 214 -12.98 -6.87 21.46
N GLY A 215 -13.59 -5.68 21.62
CA GLY A 215 -13.27 -4.74 22.68
C GLY A 215 -12.21 -3.69 22.33
N VAL A 216 -11.81 -3.55 21.06
CA VAL A 216 -10.92 -2.45 20.65
C VAL A 216 -11.66 -1.13 20.73
N GLU A 217 -11.11 -0.17 21.47
CA GLU A 217 -11.63 1.20 21.57
C GLU A 217 -11.14 2.04 20.37
N PHE A 218 -12.05 2.60 19.57
CA PHE A 218 -11.69 3.53 18.48
C PHE A 218 -12.03 4.97 18.90
N ARG A 219 -11.02 5.82 19.02
CA ARG A 219 -11.16 7.27 19.26
C ARG A 219 -10.98 8.02 17.95
N TYR A 220 -12.06 8.20 17.21
CA TYR A 220 -12.12 9.02 16.01
C TYR A 220 -12.16 10.52 16.35
N ASN A 221 -11.91 11.37 15.34
CA ASN A 221 -11.80 12.83 15.49
C ASN A 221 -10.79 13.23 16.58
N THR A 222 -9.82 12.38 16.85
CA THR A 222 -8.80 12.56 17.89
C THR A 222 -7.46 12.84 17.24
N ARG A 223 -7.01 14.08 17.31
CA ARG A 223 -5.74 14.50 16.71
C ARG A 223 -4.58 14.16 17.64
N ILE A 224 -3.63 13.39 17.12
CA ILE A 224 -2.37 13.11 17.81
C ILE A 224 -1.44 14.30 17.63
N ASN A 225 -0.96 14.87 18.73
CA ASN A 225 -0.12 16.09 18.74
C ASN A 225 1.37 15.74 18.89
N ALA A 226 1.74 14.93 19.88
CA ALA A 226 3.13 14.57 20.14
C ALA A 226 3.27 13.22 20.85
N LEU A 227 4.45 12.62 20.74
CA LEU A 227 4.95 11.58 21.64
C LEU A 227 5.63 12.27 22.82
N GLU A 228 5.15 12.05 24.02
CA GLU A 228 5.77 12.54 25.26
C GLU A 228 6.80 11.50 25.72
N THR A 229 8.05 11.90 25.75
CA THR A 229 9.17 11.00 26.08
C THR A 229 9.78 11.36 27.42
N ALA A 230 10.15 10.35 28.20
CA ALA A 230 10.93 10.48 29.43
C ALA A 230 11.92 9.30 29.50
N ASP A 231 13.16 9.58 29.86
CA ASP A 231 14.22 8.57 30.09
C ASP A 231 14.40 7.59 28.90
N GLY A 232 14.26 8.06 27.65
CA GLY A 232 14.41 7.24 26.45
C GLY A 232 13.19 6.38 26.10
N ALA A 233 12.09 6.50 26.82
CA ALA A 233 10.84 5.78 26.60
C ALA A 233 9.69 6.72 26.23
N VAL A 234 8.65 6.21 25.58
CA VAL A 234 7.38 6.94 25.39
C VAL A 234 6.53 6.79 26.64
N ALA A 235 6.33 7.89 27.36
CA ALA A 235 5.53 7.95 28.60
C ALA A 235 4.04 8.12 28.31
N ALA A 236 3.69 8.90 27.27
CA ALA A 236 2.31 9.16 26.87
C ALA A 236 2.25 9.65 25.41
N VAL A 237 1.05 9.64 24.86
CA VAL A 237 0.72 10.34 23.60
C VAL A 237 -0.23 11.49 23.93
N SER A 238 0.14 12.73 23.59
CA SER A 238 -0.73 13.87 23.73
C SER A 238 -1.67 13.98 22.54
N VAL A 239 -2.94 14.23 22.82
CA VAL A 239 -4.00 14.31 21.82
C VAL A 239 -4.90 15.51 22.05
N THR A 240 -5.55 15.97 20.97
CA THR A 240 -6.72 16.87 21.06
C THR A 240 -7.97 16.05 20.77
N ALA A 241 -8.88 15.98 21.74
CA ALA A 241 -10.14 15.26 21.64
C ALA A 241 -11.16 16.01 20.75
N PRO A 242 -12.30 15.38 20.36
CA PRO A 242 -13.31 16.01 19.52
C PRO A 242 -13.91 17.30 20.05
N ASP A 243 -13.95 17.45 21.38
CA ASP A 243 -14.41 18.67 22.07
C ASP A 243 -13.35 19.79 22.15
N GLY A 244 -12.16 19.55 21.57
CA GLY A 244 -11.02 20.47 21.62
C GLY A 244 -10.16 20.35 22.89
N SER A 245 -10.52 19.51 23.84
CA SER A 245 -9.75 19.31 25.08
C SER A 245 -8.41 18.63 24.78
N TYR A 246 -7.38 19.04 25.51
CA TYR A 246 -6.07 18.41 25.48
C TYR A 246 -6.03 17.24 26.46
N GLN A 247 -5.63 16.06 26.00
CA GLN A 247 -5.60 14.85 26.80
C GLN A 247 -4.28 14.10 26.60
N GLN A 248 -3.90 13.31 27.61
CA GLN A 248 -2.82 12.34 27.51
C GLN A 248 -3.37 10.92 27.46
N VAL A 249 -2.92 10.13 26.48
CA VAL A 249 -3.22 8.70 26.41
C VAL A 249 -1.98 7.93 26.87
N LYS A 250 -2.12 7.19 27.97
CA LYS A 250 -1.09 6.31 28.52
C LYS A 250 -1.36 4.87 28.15
N ALA A 251 -0.32 4.14 27.76
CA ALA A 251 -0.34 2.72 27.43
C ALA A 251 1.01 2.07 27.76
N ASP A 252 1.05 0.74 27.81
CA ASP A 252 2.27 -0.03 28.01
C ASP A 252 3.12 -0.08 26.73
N ALA A 253 2.45 0.03 25.58
CA ALA A 253 3.10 0.06 24.26
C ALA A 253 2.33 0.97 23.28
N TYR A 254 3.06 1.57 22.36
CA TYR A 254 2.53 2.46 21.32
C TYR A 254 2.93 1.94 19.95
N VAL A 255 2.01 1.90 19.00
CA VAL A 255 2.27 1.48 17.62
C VAL A 255 2.13 2.66 16.69
N LEU A 256 3.20 3.05 16.01
CA LEU A 256 3.20 4.13 15.03
C LEU A 256 2.78 3.60 13.65
N ALA A 257 1.52 3.83 13.27
CA ALA A 257 0.90 3.37 12.02
C ALA A 257 0.31 4.53 11.18
N LEU A 258 0.93 5.73 11.26
CA LEU A 258 0.45 6.95 10.60
C LEU A 258 0.86 7.09 9.12
N GLY A 259 1.39 6.03 8.50
CA GLY A 259 1.80 6.06 7.10
C GLY A 259 2.78 7.20 6.82
N SER A 260 2.49 8.03 5.81
CA SER A 260 3.36 9.15 5.43
C SER A 260 3.53 10.23 6.51
N HIS A 261 2.62 10.29 7.50
CA HIS A 261 2.70 11.24 8.61
C HIS A 261 3.57 10.73 9.78
N SER A 262 3.99 9.45 9.76
CA SER A 262 4.84 8.87 10.80
C SER A 262 6.12 9.66 11.09
N PRO A 263 6.88 10.14 10.07
CA PRO A 263 8.07 10.95 10.32
C PRO A 263 7.79 12.27 11.04
N LEU A 264 6.62 12.89 10.79
CA LEU A 264 6.25 14.18 11.37
C LEU A 264 6.01 14.06 12.88
N LEU A 265 5.46 12.92 13.34
CA LEU A 265 5.26 12.65 14.76
C LEU A 265 6.54 12.15 15.42
N ALA A 266 7.36 11.37 14.72
CA ALA A 266 8.55 10.75 15.27
C ALA A 266 9.74 11.73 15.41
N ALA A 267 9.90 12.67 14.49
CA ALA A 267 11.05 13.57 14.44
C ALA A 267 11.22 14.47 15.68
N PRO A 268 10.15 15.09 16.24
CA PRO A 268 10.26 15.85 17.48
C PRO A 268 10.70 15.02 18.70
N ALA A 269 10.40 13.70 18.68
CA ALA A 269 10.84 12.75 19.69
C ALA A 269 12.26 12.19 19.44
N GLY A 270 13.01 12.77 18.49
CA GLY A 270 14.39 12.38 18.18
C GLY A 270 14.51 11.15 17.27
N LEU A 271 13.41 10.57 16.80
CA LEU A 271 13.42 9.38 15.96
C LEU A 271 13.28 9.74 14.47
N ARG A 272 14.31 9.43 13.69
CA ARG A 272 14.29 9.63 12.24
C ARG A 272 13.79 8.40 11.52
N LEU A 273 12.73 8.56 10.73
CA LEU A 273 12.17 7.52 9.86
C LEU A 273 12.45 7.87 8.39
N PRO A 274 13.06 6.97 7.59
CA PRO A 274 13.36 7.23 6.18
C PRO A 274 12.11 7.03 5.30
N ILE A 275 11.04 7.76 5.58
CA ILE A 275 9.79 7.70 4.84
C ILE A 275 9.55 9.06 4.17
N TYR A 276 9.22 9.04 2.87
CA TYR A 276 8.82 10.25 2.15
C TYR A 276 7.46 10.02 1.46
N PRO A 277 6.57 11.02 1.43
CA PRO A 277 5.27 10.88 0.80
C PRO A 277 5.39 10.81 -0.72
N ALA A 278 4.92 9.72 -1.31
CA ALA A 278 4.77 9.56 -2.74
C ALA A 278 3.28 9.67 -3.11
N LYS A 279 2.86 10.85 -3.59
CA LYS A 279 1.47 11.10 -3.96
C LYS A 279 1.07 10.24 -5.15
N GLY A 280 -0.02 9.50 -5.00
CA GLY A 280 -0.67 8.74 -6.06
C GLY A 280 -2.04 9.30 -6.38
N TYR A 281 -2.52 8.97 -7.55
CA TYR A 281 -3.84 9.39 -8.05
C TYR A 281 -4.71 8.18 -8.32
N SER A 282 -6.01 8.32 -8.12
CA SER A 282 -6.98 7.36 -8.60
C SER A 282 -8.22 8.04 -9.19
N ALA A 283 -8.87 7.32 -10.10
CA ALA A 283 -10.18 7.64 -10.63
C ALA A 283 -11.11 6.45 -10.36
N THR A 284 -12.33 6.73 -9.92
CA THR A 284 -13.39 5.75 -9.76
C THR A 284 -14.48 6.09 -10.75
N VAL A 285 -14.80 5.15 -11.65
CA VAL A 285 -15.69 5.38 -12.79
C VAL A 285 -16.82 4.35 -12.77
N PRO A 286 -18.11 4.76 -12.88
CA PRO A 286 -19.21 3.82 -12.96
C PRO A 286 -19.11 2.91 -14.19
N VAL A 287 -19.33 1.61 -14.01
CA VAL A 287 -19.36 0.63 -15.11
C VAL A 287 -20.70 0.72 -15.80
N LYS A 288 -20.71 0.88 -17.13
CA LYS A 288 -21.90 0.86 -18.00
C LYS A 288 -22.13 -0.52 -18.61
N SER A 289 -21.05 -1.18 -19.04
CA SER A 289 -21.12 -2.51 -19.66
C SER A 289 -20.32 -3.50 -18.84
N LEU A 290 -21.00 -4.49 -18.28
CA LEU A 290 -20.38 -5.56 -17.49
C LEU A 290 -19.49 -6.47 -18.34
N VAL A 291 -19.78 -6.59 -19.63
CA VAL A 291 -19.03 -7.43 -20.58
C VAL A 291 -17.77 -6.72 -21.06
N ALA A 292 -17.86 -5.41 -21.31
CA ALA A 292 -16.72 -4.60 -21.78
C ALA A 292 -15.77 -4.19 -20.63
N ALA A 293 -16.19 -4.32 -19.37
CA ALA A 293 -15.39 -3.98 -18.21
C ALA A 293 -14.56 -5.19 -17.73
N PRO A 294 -13.28 -5.02 -17.39
CA PRO A 294 -12.43 -6.14 -17.01
C PRO A 294 -12.92 -6.80 -15.72
N MET A 295 -12.82 -8.13 -15.69
CA MET A 295 -13.12 -8.97 -14.52
C MET A 295 -11.84 -9.36 -13.76
N VAL A 296 -10.70 -9.42 -14.42
CA VAL A 296 -9.40 -9.62 -13.81
C VAL A 296 -8.80 -8.25 -13.53
N SER A 297 -8.15 -8.07 -12.39
CA SER A 297 -7.44 -6.83 -12.13
C SER A 297 -6.19 -6.75 -13.03
N ILE A 298 -5.94 -5.58 -13.62
CA ILE A 298 -4.94 -5.39 -14.65
C ILE A 298 -3.92 -4.34 -14.20
N THR A 299 -2.64 -4.62 -14.42
CA THR A 299 -1.53 -3.67 -14.35
C THR A 299 -1.04 -3.37 -15.77
N ASP A 300 -1.14 -2.13 -16.18
CA ASP A 300 -0.51 -1.62 -17.41
C ASP A 300 0.91 -1.17 -17.10
N GLU A 301 1.87 -2.01 -17.44
CA GLU A 301 3.29 -1.77 -17.16
C GLU A 301 3.87 -0.58 -17.92
N ALA A 302 3.32 -0.22 -19.09
CA ALA A 302 3.80 0.92 -19.87
C ALA A 302 3.48 2.26 -19.22
N CYS A 303 2.31 2.38 -18.60
CA CYS A 303 1.83 3.60 -17.96
C CYS A 303 1.90 3.54 -16.42
N LYS A 304 2.25 2.37 -15.84
CA LYS A 304 2.25 2.12 -14.39
C LYS A 304 0.89 2.45 -13.75
N LEU A 305 -0.18 1.98 -14.42
CA LEU A 305 -1.55 2.11 -13.97
C LEU A 305 -2.14 0.75 -13.66
N VAL A 306 -2.99 0.71 -12.64
CA VAL A 306 -3.76 -0.48 -12.27
C VAL A 306 -5.25 -0.23 -12.49
N PHE A 307 -5.96 -1.27 -12.91
CA PHE A 307 -7.39 -1.29 -13.17
C PHE A 307 -8.02 -2.40 -12.35
N SER A 308 -8.88 -2.05 -11.41
CA SER A 308 -9.55 -3.02 -10.55
C SER A 308 -11.06 -2.78 -10.55
N ARG A 309 -11.82 -3.81 -10.88
CA ARG A 309 -13.27 -3.74 -10.78
C ARG A 309 -13.70 -3.93 -9.33
N LEU A 310 -14.46 -2.99 -8.81
CA LEU A 310 -14.97 -2.96 -7.44
C LEU A 310 -16.51 -2.89 -7.49
N GLY A 311 -17.15 -4.05 -7.70
CA GLY A 311 -18.59 -4.13 -7.94
C GLY A 311 -18.97 -3.47 -9.27
N ASN A 312 -19.80 -2.43 -9.22
CA ASN A 312 -20.24 -1.66 -10.39
C ASN A 312 -19.36 -0.44 -10.70
N GLU A 313 -18.16 -0.41 -10.19
CA GLU A 313 -17.19 0.66 -10.42
C GLU A 313 -15.86 0.10 -10.91
N LEU A 314 -15.19 0.81 -11.82
CA LEU A 314 -13.82 0.56 -12.20
C LEU A 314 -12.91 1.57 -11.51
N ARG A 315 -11.97 1.08 -10.70
CA ARG A 315 -10.92 1.87 -10.08
C ARG A 315 -9.68 1.87 -10.98
N ILE A 316 -9.24 3.04 -11.37
CA ILE A 316 -7.97 3.25 -12.07
C ILE A 316 -7.05 3.99 -11.11
N ALA A 317 -5.88 3.44 -10.83
CA ALA A 317 -4.94 4.09 -9.92
C ALA A 317 -3.52 3.93 -10.42
N GLY A 318 -2.68 4.88 -10.05
CA GLY A 318 -1.26 4.78 -10.40
C GLY A 318 -0.55 6.12 -10.26
N THR A 319 0.50 6.23 -11.01
CA THR A 319 1.45 7.34 -11.00
C THR A 319 2.01 7.67 -9.61
N ALA A 320 3.14 8.33 -9.56
CA ALA A 320 3.74 8.79 -8.32
C ALA A 320 4.26 10.21 -8.49
N GLU A 321 4.12 11.03 -7.45
CA GLU A 321 4.65 12.39 -7.42
C GLU A 321 5.33 12.64 -6.08
N LEU A 322 6.63 12.92 -6.10
CA LEU A 322 7.43 13.26 -4.93
C LEU A 322 7.45 14.80 -4.78
N ALA A 323 6.40 15.34 -4.13
CA ALA A 323 6.15 16.78 -4.01
C ALA A 323 5.79 17.22 -2.58
N GLY A 324 6.22 16.45 -1.55
CA GLY A 324 5.88 16.70 -0.15
C GLY A 324 4.44 16.29 0.19
N TYR A 325 3.88 16.90 1.22
CA TYR A 325 2.62 16.48 1.86
C TYR A 325 1.34 17.02 1.21
N SER A 326 1.42 17.66 0.05
CA SER A 326 0.22 18.16 -0.64
C SER A 326 -0.58 17.02 -1.25
N SER A 327 -1.87 16.95 -0.94
CA SER A 327 -2.86 16.03 -1.54
C SER A 327 -3.70 16.68 -2.65
N SER A 328 -3.33 17.88 -3.13
CA SER A 328 -4.05 18.55 -4.22
C SER A 328 -4.05 17.72 -5.50
N LEU A 329 -5.18 17.71 -6.21
CA LEU A 329 -5.32 17.03 -7.49
C LEU A 329 -4.65 17.84 -8.61
N ASN A 330 -3.84 17.15 -9.44
CA ASN A 330 -3.32 17.71 -10.68
C ASN A 330 -4.23 17.27 -11.84
N PRO A 331 -4.93 18.20 -12.53
CA PRO A 331 -5.88 17.85 -13.59
C PRO A 331 -5.23 17.07 -14.75
N VAL A 332 -3.99 17.38 -15.12
CA VAL A 332 -3.27 16.69 -16.22
C VAL A 332 -3.10 15.20 -15.87
N ARG A 333 -2.73 14.90 -14.62
CA ARG A 333 -2.55 13.52 -14.15
C ARG A 333 -3.87 12.78 -14.00
N CYS A 334 -4.92 13.47 -13.53
CA CYS A 334 -6.27 12.92 -13.47
C CYS A 334 -6.79 12.54 -14.87
N GLN A 335 -6.64 13.42 -15.83
CA GLN A 335 -7.03 13.15 -17.22
C GLN A 335 -6.21 12.05 -17.89
N ALA A 336 -4.94 11.88 -17.51
CA ALA A 336 -4.12 10.77 -18.02
C ALA A 336 -4.69 9.39 -17.62
N LEU A 337 -5.26 9.24 -16.41
CA LEU A 337 -5.94 8.02 -15.98
C LEU A 337 -7.14 7.70 -16.90
N ILE A 338 -7.97 8.71 -17.18
CA ILE A 338 -9.18 8.54 -18.00
C ILE A 338 -8.82 8.25 -19.46
N ARG A 339 -7.87 9.00 -20.05
CA ARG A 339 -7.40 8.73 -21.41
C ARG A 339 -6.94 7.28 -21.58
N ARG A 340 -6.19 6.77 -20.60
CA ARG A 340 -5.70 5.39 -20.67
C ARG A 340 -6.81 4.36 -20.45
N GLY A 341 -7.74 4.63 -19.53
CA GLY A 341 -8.92 3.79 -19.32
C GLY A 341 -9.78 3.67 -20.58
N ARG A 342 -10.10 4.80 -21.23
CA ARG A 342 -10.83 4.82 -22.50
C ARG A 342 -10.10 4.07 -23.62
N ALA A 343 -8.78 4.18 -23.67
CA ALA A 343 -7.98 3.49 -24.69
C ALA A 343 -8.00 1.96 -24.52
N LEU A 344 -8.03 1.46 -23.30
CA LEU A 344 -8.09 0.01 -23.03
C LEU A 344 -9.52 -0.54 -23.07
N PHE A 345 -10.49 0.22 -22.57
CA PHE A 345 -11.87 -0.23 -22.36
C PHE A 345 -12.88 0.83 -22.79
N PRO A 346 -12.98 1.15 -24.10
CA PRO A 346 -13.77 2.30 -24.57
C PRO A 346 -15.23 2.28 -24.12
N ASP A 347 -15.85 1.11 -24.16
CA ASP A 347 -17.29 0.92 -23.91
C ASP A 347 -17.63 0.47 -22.48
N ALA A 348 -16.61 0.34 -21.58
CA ALA A 348 -16.79 -0.25 -20.27
C ALA A 348 -17.52 0.67 -19.30
N CYS A 349 -17.25 1.98 -19.32
CA CYS A 349 -17.57 2.89 -18.23
C CYS A 349 -18.19 4.21 -18.68
N ASP A 350 -18.86 4.88 -17.74
CA ASP A 350 -19.23 6.29 -17.88
C ASP A 350 -18.02 7.18 -17.53
N TRP A 351 -17.19 7.39 -18.53
CA TRP A 351 -15.93 8.09 -18.36
C TRP A 351 -16.07 9.54 -17.92
N ASP A 352 -17.21 10.17 -18.18
CA ASP A 352 -17.48 11.57 -17.83
C ASP A 352 -17.94 11.71 -16.36
N ALA A 353 -18.42 10.61 -15.76
CA ALA A 353 -18.78 10.52 -14.34
C ALA A 353 -17.62 10.13 -13.42
N ALA A 354 -16.39 10.26 -13.89
CA ALA A 354 -15.19 9.90 -13.11
C ALA A 354 -15.04 10.78 -11.85
N ARG A 355 -14.80 10.14 -10.72
CA ARG A 355 -14.45 10.79 -9.46
C ARG A 355 -12.98 10.59 -9.15
N PHE A 356 -12.26 11.66 -8.90
CA PHE A 356 -10.81 11.64 -8.66
C PHE A 356 -10.47 11.71 -7.18
N TRP A 357 -9.38 11.08 -6.82
CA TRP A 357 -8.80 11.12 -5.49
C TRP A 357 -7.27 11.05 -5.56
N SER A 358 -6.62 11.56 -4.52
CA SER A 358 -5.18 11.41 -4.33
C SER A 358 -4.84 11.05 -2.90
N GLY A 359 -3.74 10.30 -2.70
CA GLY A 359 -3.24 9.92 -1.40
C GLY A 359 -1.73 9.80 -1.37
N LEU A 360 -1.18 9.86 -0.17
CA LEU A 360 0.25 9.89 0.08
C LEU A 360 0.73 8.49 0.49
N ARG A 361 1.41 7.78 -0.42
CA ARG A 361 2.04 6.49 -0.11
C ARG A 361 3.25 6.71 0.79
N PRO A 362 3.39 5.99 1.91
CA PRO A 362 4.55 6.10 2.80
C PRO A 362 5.75 5.36 2.22
N ALA A 363 6.50 5.98 1.33
CA ALA A 363 7.59 5.33 0.61
C ALA A 363 8.88 5.33 1.43
N THR A 364 9.39 4.14 1.77
CA THR A 364 10.78 3.94 2.20
C THR A 364 11.70 3.87 0.98
N PRO A 365 13.00 4.16 1.10
CA PRO A 365 13.93 4.11 -0.04
C PRO A 365 14.00 2.74 -0.73
N GLY A 366 14.04 1.66 0.06
CA GLY A 366 14.10 0.28 -0.44
C GLY A 366 12.75 -0.40 -0.63
N ASN A 367 11.63 0.31 -0.42
CA ASN A 367 10.26 -0.20 -0.38
C ASN A 367 9.94 -1.19 0.76
N VAL A 368 10.92 -1.61 1.55
CA VAL A 368 10.70 -2.48 2.72
C VAL A 368 10.08 -1.66 3.85
N PRO A 369 8.95 -2.07 4.43
CA PRO A 369 8.33 -1.35 5.54
C PRO A 369 9.12 -1.47 6.84
N LEU A 370 8.90 -0.53 7.74
CA LEU A 370 9.48 -0.51 9.09
C LEU A 370 8.51 -1.20 10.04
N ILE A 371 8.88 -2.39 10.50
CA ILE A 371 8.07 -3.23 11.39
C ILE A 371 8.96 -3.67 12.57
N GLY A 372 8.51 -3.46 13.81
CA GLY A 372 9.24 -3.89 15.01
C GLY A 372 9.45 -2.79 16.03
N LYS A 373 10.45 -2.95 16.92
CA LYS A 373 10.79 -1.99 17.97
C LYS A 373 11.51 -0.77 17.41
N SER A 374 11.21 0.40 17.92
CA SER A 374 11.99 1.61 17.64
C SER A 374 13.17 1.75 18.61
N ALA A 375 13.94 2.84 18.43
CA ALA A 375 14.98 3.21 19.41
C ALA A 375 14.41 3.84 20.68
N LEU A 376 13.12 4.18 20.73
CA LEU A 376 12.43 4.65 21.93
C LEU A 376 11.70 3.47 22.57
N ASP A 377 11.95 3.23 23.84
CA ASP A 377 11.30 2.15 24.57
C ASP A 377 9.78 2.38 24.61
N GLY A 378 9.04 1.28 24.50
CA GLY A 378 7.57 1.31 24.43
C GLY A 378 7.02 1.72 23.06
N LEU A 379 7.82 2.18 22.10
CA LEU A 379 7.35 2.53 20.75
C LEU A 379 7.71 1.46 19.72
N TYR A 380 6.69 1.01 19.03
CA TYR A 380 6.79 0.06 17.90
C TYR A 380 6.41 0.73 16.59
N LEU A 381 7.02 0.29 15.50
CA LEU A 381 6.78 0.79 14.15
C LEU A 381 5.96 -0.22 13.36
N ASN A 382 4.96 0.24 12.62
CA ASN A 382 4.29 -0.50 11.56
C ASN A 382 3.89 0.48 10.46
N THR A 383 4.85 0.90 9.65
CA THR A 383 4.70 2.00 8.70
C THR A 383 5.67 1.86 7.52
N GLY A 384 5.52 2.70 6.50
CA GLY A 384 6.49 2.70 5.39
C GLY A 384 6.19 1.69 4.28
N HIS A 385 4.99 1.14 4.18
CA HIS A 385 4.60 0.09 3.22
C HIS A 385 4.51 0.54 1.75
N GLY A 386 4.79 1.79 1.43
CA GLY A 386 4.80 2.29 0.06
C GLY A 386 3.50 2.00 -0.70
N THR A 387 3.62 1.28 -1.82
CA THR A 387 2.49 0.87 -2.66
C THR A 387 1.81 -0.40 -2.20
N LEU A 388 2.42 -1.19 -1.32
CA LEU A 388 1.97 -2.52 -0.94
C LEU A 388 1.25 -2.57 0.42
N GLY A 389 0.90 -1.43 1.00
CA GLY A 389 0.23 -1.39 2.30
C GLY A 389 -1.10 -2.16 2.37
N TRP A 390 -1.81 -2.33 1.25
CA TRP A 390 -2.96 -3.21 1.15
C TRP A 390 -2.54 -4.70 1.14
N THR A 391 -1.54 -5.04 0.34
CA THR A 391 -0.99 -6.40 0.24
C THR A 391 -0.36 -6.87 1.54
N GLU A 392 0.39 -6.01 2.21
CA GLU A 392 1.24 -6.36 3.36
C GLU A 392 0.60 -6.07 4.72
N GLY A 393 -0.50 -5.29 4.75
CA GLY A 393 -1.07 -4.74 5.99
C GLY A 393 -1.52 -5.79 7.00
N ALA A 394 -2.15 -6.87 6.54
CA ALA A 394 -2.58 -7.96 7.43
C ALA A 394 -1.36 -8.70 8.02
N GLY A 395 -0.36 -9.01 7.18
CA GLY A 395 0.86 -9.71 7.60
C GLY A 395 1.71 -8.86 8.55
N SER A 396 1.93 -7.59 8.24
CA SER A 396 2.68 -6.70 9.11
C SER A 396 1.97 -6.48 10.46
N GLY A 397 0.63 -6.38 10.45
CA GLY A 397 -0.18 -6.30 11.66
C GLY A 397 -0.05 -7.54 12.54
N ARG A 398 -0.14 -8.74 11.94
CA ARG A 398 0.05 -10.01 12.65
C ARG A 398 1.46 -10.14 13.19
N ALA A 399 2.49 -9.87 12.38
CA ALA A 399 3.89 -9.97 12.80
C ALA A 399 4.19 -9.02 13.97
N LEU A 400 3.71 -7.77 13.91
CA LEU A 400 3.92 -6.83 14.99
C LEU A 400 3.17 -7.23 16.27
N ALA A 401 1.95 -7.75 16.16
CA ALA A 401 1.21 -8.27 17.31
C ALA A 401 1.93 -9.47 17.97
N GLU A 402 2.53 -10.35 17.17
CA GLU A 402 3.39 -11.43 17.66
C GLU A 402 4.61 -10.88 18.42
N ILE A 403 5.30 -9.87 17.87
CA ILE A 403 6.47 -9.23 18.51
C ILE A 403 6.09 -8.58 19.85
N ILE A 404 5.00 -7.82 19.89
CA ILE A 404 4.51 -7.18 21.14
C ILE A 404 4.11 -8.22 22.18
N SER A 405 3.61 -9.39 21.74
CA SER A 405 3.27 -10.52 22.61
C SER A 405 4.48 -11.38 23.00
N GLY A 406 5.71 -10.96 22.70
CA GLY A 406 6.93 -11.70 23.04
C GLY A 406 7.19 -12.93 22.16
N LYS A 407 6.50 -13.06 21.03
CA LYS A 407 6.69 -14.15 20.06
C LYS A 407 7.57 -13.70 18.91
N ARG A 408 8.29 -14.65 18.30
CA ARG A 408 9.06 -14.38 17.07
C ARG A 408 8.22 -14.76 15.85
N PRO A 409 7.94 -13.81 14.93
CA PRO A 409 7.24 -14.14 13.69
C PRO A 409 8.01 -15.17 12.86
N ARG A 410 7.31 -16.15 12.28
CA ARG A 410 7.91 -17.16 11.40
C ARG A 410 8.02 -16.61 9.97
N LEU A 411 8.89 -15.63 9.81
CA LEU A 411 9.05 -14.86 8.60
C LEU A 411 10.51 -14.45 8.44
N ASP A 412 11.10 -14.67 7.26
CA ASP A 412 12.44 -14.16 6.89
C ASP A 412 12.34 -12.69 6.50
N PHE A 413 12.42 -11.85 7.51
CA PHE A 413 12.27 -10.40 7.40
C PHE A 413 13.14 -9.70 8.45
N ALA A 414 13.75 -8.59 8.05
CA ALA A 414 14.59 -7.78 8.95
C ALA A 414 13.69 -6.82 9.79
N PHE A 415 13.19 -7.32 10.90
CA PHE A 415 12.41 -6.52 11.85
C PHE A 415 13.29 -5.49 12.55
N CYS A 416 12.75 -4.28 12.77
CA CYS A 416 13.42 -3.26 13.54
C CYS A 416 13.63 -3.72 15.00
N GLY A 417 14.83 -3.58 15.54
CA GLY A 417 15.15 -3.86 16.93
C GLY A 417 15.05 -5.33 17.36
N LEU A 418 15.13 -6.29 16.40
CA LEU A 418 15.19 -7.73 16.67
C LEU A 418 16.47 -8.35 16.09
#